data_9b9894161010bc70a4287328735712b9
#
_entry.id   9b9894161010bc70a4287328735712b9
#
_cell.length_a   1.000
_cell.length_b   1.000
_cell.length_c   1.000
_cell.angle_alpha   90.00
_cell.angle_beta   90.00
_cell.angle_gamma   90.00
#
_symmetry.space_group_name_H-M   'P 1'
#
loop_
_entity.id
_entity.type
_entity.pdbx_description
1 polymer ?
#
loop_
_entity_poly.entity_id
_entity_poly.type
_entity_poly.pdbx_seq_one_letter_code
_entity_poly.pdbx_strand_id
1 'polypeptide(L)'
;MKNIAFIINPVSGTKETQNAKKRLPKLIMQTLDAEQWLPNITFTEYAGQATELAHQFARMGFDAVIAVGGDGTVNEVAKGLVSGQKACGSGMGNFGRTALGIIPMGSGNGFARHLNIPVKPNKAIEMLNRCEPICVDYGVANGHMFVSTCGTGFDALVADQFAGSNKRGFATYMQNVLKEAFSYKPQTYHLVGDGLDVSHKAFLITFANANQWGYEALIAPKASVQDGKMDIMLMSSHAILGSASLALRLFAGSIDDSHFMDTLRAKEITLEREEAAPFHIDGDPMQMDKDIHIRIVPDGLNVLVEKRF
;
A
#
# COMPACT_ATOMS: atom_id res chain seq x y z
N MET A 1 -13.47 15.52 -23.28
CA MET A 1 -13.68 15.14 -21.87
C MET A 1 -13.11 13.75 -21.64
N LYS A 2 -12.47 13.53 -20.52
CA LYS A 2 -11.89 12.23 -20.12
C LYS A 2 -12.88 11.50 -19.20
N ASN A 3 -12.99 10.17 -19.33
CA ASN A 3 -13.86 9.36 -18.49
C ASN A 3 -13.13 9.04 -17.18
N ILE A 4 -13.75 9.36 -16.04
CA ILE A 4 -13.23 9.09 -14.71
C ILE A 4 -14.25 8.29 -13.89
N ALA A 5 -13.85 7.17 -13.30
CA ALA A 5 -14.69 6.37 -12.42
C ALA A 5 -14.26 6.51 -10.96
N PHE A 6 -15.22 6.67 -10.06
CA PHE A 6 -14.99 6.68 -8.60
C PHE A 6 -15.56 5.39 -8.02
N ILE A 7 -14.70 4.55 -7.45
CA ILE A 7 -15.09 3.33 -6.73
C ILE A 7 -15.04 3.63 -5.24
N ILE A 8 -16.20 3.75 -4.62
CA ILE A 8 -16.35 4.15 -3.22
C ILE A 8 -16.60 2.91 -2.37
N ASN A 9 -15.67 2.59 -1.44
CA ASN A 9 -15.90 1.56 -0.43
C ASN A 9 -16.63 2.19 0.78
N PRO A 10 -17.93 1.91 1.00
CA PRO A 10 -18.73 2.59 2.01
C PRO A 10 -18.35 2.21 3.44
N VAL A 11 -17.74 1.03 3.63
CA VAL A 11 -17.44 0.48 4.98
C VAL A 11 -16.02 0.74 5.46
N SER A 12 -15.10 1.20 4.60
CA SER A 12 -13.72 1.48 5.03
C SER A 12 -13.63 2.73 5.91
N GLY A 13 -12.66 2.73 6.84
CA GLY A 13 -12.40 3.84 7.76
C GLY A 13 -13.32 3.89 8.99
N THR A 14 -13.31 5.01 9.71
CA THR A 14 -14.12 5.23 10.92
C THR A 14 -15.60 5.50 10.59
N LYS A 15 -16.48 5.45 11.60
CA LYS A 15 -17.91 5.81 11.41
C LYS A 15 -18.10 7.22 10.87
N GLU A 16 -17.22 8.16 11.23
CA GLU A 16 -17.25 9.53 10.72
C GLU A 16 -16.92 9.58 9.22
N THR A 17 -15.87 8.86 8.81
CA THR A 17 -15.50 8.76 7.38
C THR A 17 -16.56 8.02 6.57
N GLN A 18 -17.20 6.99 7.12
CA GLN A 18 -18.31 6.29 6.46
C GLN A 18 -19.50 7.22 6.21
N ASN A 19 -19.84 8.08 7.18
CA ASN A 19 -20.91 9.09 7.01
C ASN A 19 -20.50 10.18 6.01
N ALA A 20 -19.23 10.59 6.00
CA ALA A 20 -18.72 11.55 5.02
C ALA A 20 -18.82 11.01 3.58
N LYS A 21 -18.60 9.70 3.37
CA LYS A 21 -18.71 9.07 2.04
C LYS A 21 -20.09 9.20 1.38
N LYS A 22 -21.16 9.26 2.17
CA LYS A 22 -22.52 9.50 1.65
C LYS A 22 -22.67 10.87 0.97
N ARG A 23 -21.82 11.84 1.34
CA ARG A 23 -21.80 13.20 0.78
C ARG A 23 -20.83 13.37 -0.37
N LEU A 24 -19.94 12.39 -0.58
CA LEU A 24 -18.91 12.46 -1.61
C LEU A 24 -19.44 12.63 -3.03
N PRO A 25 -20.51 11.95 -3.48
CA PRO A 25 -21.03 12.16 -4.82
C PRO A 25 -21.34 13.63 -5.12
N LYS A 26 -21.98 14.32 -4.17
CA LYS A 26 -22.26 15.74 -4.31
C LYS A 26 -20.98 16.58 -4.33
N LEU A 27 -20.01 16.27 -3.46
CA LEU A 27 -18.74 16.98 -3.39
C LEU A 27 -17.92 16.78 -4.68
N ILE A 28 -17.87 15.57 -5.22
CA ILE A 28 -17.20 15.26 -6.50
C ILE A 28 -17.80 16.12 -7.61
N MET A 29 -19.14 16.10 -7.76
CA MET A 29 -19.82 16.86 -8.81
C MET A 29 -19.66 18.38 -8.67
N GLN A 30 -19.40 18.90 -7.47
CA GLN A 30 -19.20 20.33 -7.22
C GLN A 30 -17.75 20.77 -7.39
N THR A 31 -16.77 19.85 -7.24
CA THR A 31 -15.35 20.20 -7.17
C THR A 31 -14.59 19.77 -8.42
N LEU A 32 -15.01 18.69 -9.05
CA LEU A 32 -14.38 18.18 -10.26
C LEU A 32 -14.66 19.11 -11.44
N ASP A 33 -13.64 19.36 -12.26
CA ASP A 33 -13.74 20.16 -13.46
C ASP A 33 -14.59 19.43 -14.53
N ALA A 34 -15.81 19.92 -14.76
CA ALA A 34 -16.76 19.32 -15.69
C ALA A 34 -16.40 19.52 -17.18
N GLU A 35 -15.46 20.40 -17.50
CA GLU A 35 -14.94 20.54 -18.87
C GLU A 35 -13.86 19.49 -19.17
N GLN A 36 -13.15 19.05 -18.13
CA GLN A 36 -12.09 18.05 -18.24
C GLN A 36 -12.60 16.62 -18.05
N TRP A 37 -13.49 16.38 -17.07
CA TRP A 37 -13.84 15.06 -16.59
C TRP A 37 -15.33 14.74 -16.69
N LEU A 38 -15.64 13.51 -17.14
CA LEU A 38 -16.99 12.91 -17.11
C LEU A 38 -17.02 11.84 -16.00
N PRO A 39 -17.60 12.13 -14.82
CA PRO A 39 -17.53 11.22 -13.68
C PRO A 39 -18.60 10.11 -13.74
N ASN A 40 -18.18 8.88 -13.40
CA ASN A 40 -19.02 7.76 -13.03
C ASN A 40 -18.78 7.43 -11.56
N ILE A 41 -19.81 7.27 -10.74
CA ILE A 41 -19.69 7.03 -9.30
C ILE A 41 -20.37 5.72 -8.93
N THR A 42 -19.60 4.79 -8.37
CA THR A 42 -20.09 3.45 -8.00
C THR A 42 -19.66 3.12 -6.57
N PHE A 43 -20.55 2.53 -5.79
CA PHE A 43 -20.24 2.02 -4.45
C PHE A 43 -19.97 0.52 -4.51
N THR A 44 -19.05 0.04 -3.70
CA THR A 44 -18.83 -1.40 -3.53
C THR A 44 -19.85 -1.97 -2.53
N GLU A 45 -20.26 -3.22 -2.76
CA GLU A 45 -21.23 -3.96 -1.96
C GLU A 45 -20.56 -5.09 -1.16
N TYR A 46 -19.42 -5.61 -1.66
CA TYR A 46 -18.67 -6.71 -1.04
C TYR A 46 -17.16 -6.55 -1.26
N ALA A 47 -16.39 -7.31 -0.49
CA ALA A 47 -14.92 -7.33 -0.60
C ALA A 47 -14.50 -7.95 -1.95
N GLY A 48 -13.48 -7.35 -2.60
CA GLY A 48 -13.01 -7.76 -3.92
C GLY A 48 -13.74 -7.09 -5.08
N GLN A 49 -14.96 -6.51 -4.87
CA GLN A 49 -15.72 -5.88 -5.96
C GLN A 49 -14.99 -4.68 -6.57
N ALA A 50 -14.17 -3.97 -5.81
CA ALA A 50 -13.37 -2.87 -6.36
C ALA A 50 -12.39 -3.35 -7.44
N THR A 51 -11.85 -4.58 -7.31
CA THR A 51 -11.02 -5.21 -8.33
C THR A 51 -11.80 -5.47 -9.63
N GLU A 52 -13.02 -6.02 -9.49
CA GLU A 52 -13.87 -6.34 -10.64
C GLU A 52 -14.30 -5.06 -11.40
N LEU A 53 -14.75 -4.05 -10.66
CA LEU A 53 -15.13 -2.76 -11.21
C LEU A 53 -13.97 -2.05 -11.90
N ALA A 54 -12.80 -2.01 -11.26
CA ALA A 54 -11.61 -1.39 -11.83
C ALA A 54 -11.16 -2.10 -13.12
N HIS A 55 -11.21 -3.45 -13.13
CA HIS A 55 -10.96 -4.25 -14.33
C HIS A 55 -11.93 -3.89 -15.48
N GLN A 56 -13.24 -3.79 -15.18
CA GLN A 56 -14.25 -3.42 -16.16
C GLN A 56 -14.02 -2.03 -16.71
N PHE A 57 -13.80 -1.01 -15.86
CA PHE A 57 -13.54 0.36 -16.30
C PHE A 57 -12.25 0.48 -17.13
N ALA A 58 -11.21 -0.25 -16.77
CA ALA A 58 -9.98 -0.30 -17.58
C ALA A 58 -10.24 -0.88 -18.97
N ARG A 59 -11.04 -1.95 -19.06
CA ARG A 59 -11.43 -2.55 -20.35
C ARG A 59 -12.36 -1.65 -21.18
N MET A 60 -13.18 -0.85 -20.54
CA MET A 60 -14.04 0.14 -21.19
C MET A 60 -13.26 1.38 -21.66
N GLY A 61 -11.97 1.49 -21.38
CA GLY A 61 -11.12 2.59 -21.81
C GLY A 61 -11.30 3.87 -20.99
N PHE A 62 -11.65 3.77 -19.72
CA PHE A 62 -11.65 4.93 -18.83
C PHE A 62 -10.23 5.49 -18.68
N ASP A 63 -10.12 6.83 -18.66
CA ASP A 63 -8.83 7.50 -18.49
C ASP A 63 -8.30 7.37 -17.07
N ALA A 64 -9.20 7.33 -16.06
CA ALA A 64 -8.84 7.16 -14.67
C ALA A 64 -9.89 6.38 -13.88
N VAL A 65 -9.43 5.62 -12.88
CA VAL A 65 -10.27 4.99 -11.85
C VAL A 65 -9.77 5.41 -10.48
N ILE A 66 -10.64 5.99 -9.69
CA ILE A 66 -10.34 6.59 -8.40
C ILE A 66 -10.76 5.64 -7.28
N ALA A 67 -9.78 5.16 -6.53
CA ALA A 67 -10.01 4.42 -5.30
C ALA A 67 -10.42 5.37 -4.18
N VAL A 68 -11.64 5.23 -3.65
CA VAL A 68 -12.16 6.04 -2.54
C VAL A 68 -12.28 5.16 -1.31
N GLY A 69 -11.21 5.10 -0.52
CA GLY A 69 -11.13 4.18 0.61
C GLY A 69 -9.81 4.21 1.33
N GLY A 70 -9.47 3.11 2.01
CA GLY A 70 -8.16 2.86 2.61
C GLY A 70 -7.23 2.07 1.70
N ASP A 71 -6.09 1.64 2.26
CA ASP A 71 -5.04 0.94 1.52
C ASP A 71 -5.54 -0.34 0.84
N GLY A 72 -6.40 -1.14 1.49
CA GLY A 72 -7.03 -2.31 0.87
C GLY A 72 -7.88 -1.96 -0.37
N THR A 73 -8.65 -0.85 -0.34
CA THR A 73 -9.42 -0.39 -1.52
C THR A 73 -8.48 0.07 -2.65
N VAL A 74 -7.38 0.74 -2.31
CA VAL A 74 -6.34 1.15 -3.26
C VAL A 74 -5.70 -0.08 -3.91
N ASN A 75 -5.35 -1.09 -3.12
CA ASN A 75 -4.78 -2.35 -3.60
C ASN A 75 -5.76 -3.10 -4.52
N GLU A 76 -7.05 -3.23 -4.14
CA GLU A 76 -8.07 -3.85 -4.98
C GLU A 76 -8.21 -3.14 -6.33
N VAL A 77 -8.29 -1.81 -6.35
CA VAL A 77 -8.39 -1.04 -7.60
C VAL A 77 -7.13 -1.21 -8.44
N ALA A 78 -5.94 -1.13 -7.84
CA ALA A 78 -4.67 -1.34 -8.53
C ALA A 78 -4.60 -2.74 -9.20
N LYS A 79 -4.99 -3.80 -8.48
CA LYS A 79 -5.09 -5.18 -9.03
C LYS A 79 -6.02 -5.24 -10.25
N GLY A 80 -7.20 -4.60 -10.15
CA GLY A 80 -8.17 -4.56 -11.24
C GLY A 80 -7.60 -3.86 -12.47
N LEU A 81 -6.94 -2.72 -12.29
CA LEU A 81 -6.30 -1.97 -13.38
C LEU A 81 -5.20 -2.79 -14.07
N VAL A 82 -4.29 -3.37 -13.29
CA VAL A 82 -3.20 -4.18 -13.85
C VAL A 82 -3.72 -5.39 -14.62
N SER A 83 -4.75 -6.09 -14.11
CA SER A 83 -5.34 -7.25 -14.79
C SER A 83 -6.14 -6.86 -16.03
N GLY A 84 -6.86 -5.74 -15.99
CA GLY A 84 -7.62 -5.22 -17.13
C GLY A 84 -6.74 -4.79 -18.29
N GLN A 85 -5.59 -4.19 -17.99
CA GLN A 85 -4.61 -3.74 -18.99
C GLN A 85 -3.91 -4.90 -19.71
N LYS A 86 -3.61 -6.00 -19.01
CA LYS A 86 -3.03 -7.21 -19.63
C LYS A 86 -3.94 -7.81 -20.70
N ALA A 87 -5.26 -7.71 -20.53
CA ALA A 87 -6.25 -8.20 -21.48
C ALA A 87 -6.36 -7.35 -22.77
N CYS A 88 -5.89 -6.10 -22.73
CA CYS A 88 -5.95 -5.16 -23.87
C CYS A 88 -4.74 -5.20 -24.82
N GLY A 89 -3.85 -6.19 -24.71
CA GLY A 89 -2.71 -6.41 -25.60
C GLY A 89 -1.47 -5.57 -25.24
N SER A 90 -0.41 -6.25 -24.88
CA SER A 90 0.89 -5.71 -24.52
C SER A 90 1.65 -5.20 -25.75
N GLY A 91 1.36 -4.01 -26.23
CA GLY A 91 2.07 -3.48 -27.40
C GLY A 91 2.13 -1.95 -27.49
N MET A 92 1.31 -1.24 -26.75
CA MET A 92 1.40 0.21 -26.66
C MET A 92 2.17 0.58 -25.39
N GLY A 93 3.19 1.41 -25.53
CA GLY A 93 3.88 2.00 -24.38
C GLY A 93 2.88 2.63 -23.39
N ASN A 94 3.35 3.09 -22.24
CA ASN A 94 2.54 3.58 -21.10
C ASN A 94 1.47 4.64 -21.43
N PHE A 95 1.41 5.13 -22.66
CA PHE A 95 0.39 6.03 -23.18
C PHE A 95 -0.89 5.25 -23.50
N GLY A 96 -1.96 5.54 -22.77
CA GLY A 96 -3.30 4.95 -22.96
C GLY A 96 -3.74 3.95 -21.90
N ARG A 97 -2.96 3.74 -20.85
CA ARG A 97 -3.40 2.93 -19.69
C ARG A 97 -4.25 3.75 -18.73
N THR A 98 -5.36 3.19 -18.29
CA THR A 98 -6.18 3.77 -17.22
C THR A 98 -5.34 4.05 -15.97
N ALA A 99 -5.38 5.27 -15.46
CA ALA A 99 -4.61 5.65 -14.28
C ALA A 99 -5.39 5.42 -12.98
N LEU A 100 -4.70 4.99 -11.94
CA LEU A 100 -5.20 4.97 -10.56
C LEU A 100 -5.19 6.38 -10.00
N GLY A 101 -6.31 6.86 -9.49
CA GLY A 101 -6.35 8.00 -8.57
C GLY A 101 -6.75 7.56 -7.17
N ILE A 102 -6.46 8.37 -6.17
CA ILE A 102 -6.73 8.02 -4.77
C ILE A 102 -7.42 9.17 -4.05
N ILE A 103 -8.54 8.90 -3.41
CA ILE A 103 -9.14 9.75 -2.37
C ILE A 103 -9.02 9.00 -1.05
N PRO A 104 -8.04 9.37 -0.20
CA PRO A 104 -7.72 8.63 1.02
C PRO A 104 -8.83 8.76 2.05
N MET A 105 -9.48 7.65 2.40
CA MET A 105 -10.55 7.60 3.40
C MET A 105 -10.44 6.37 4.32
N GLY A 106 -9.26 5.80 4.39
CA GLY A 106 -8.89 4.77 5.35
C GLY A 106 -8.21 5.34 6.58
N SER A 107 -7.70 4.45 7.41
CA SER A 107 -6.98 4.81 8.64
C SER A 107 -5.52 5.14 8.36
N GLY A 108 -4.78 4.29 7.63
CA GLY A 108 -3.34 4.45 7.38
C GLY A 108 -3.04 5.35 6.19
N ASN A 109 -3.60 5.01 5.03
CA ASN A 109 -3.41 5.67 3.74
C ASN A 109 -1.93 5.79 3.35
N GLY A 110 -1.16 4.70 3.52
CA GLY A 110 0.29 4.70 3.36
C GLY A 110 0.72 5.08 1.94
N PHE A 111 0.14 4.42 0.93
CA PHE A 111 0.49 4.69 -0.47
C PHE A 111 0.13 6.12 -0.91
N ALA A 112 -1.05 6.62 -0.50
CA ALA A 112 -1.45 7.99 -0.80
C ALA A 112 -0.49 9.01 -0.17
N ARG A 113 -0.06 8.79 1.08
CA ARG A 113 0.90 9.64 1.77
C ARG A 113 2.29 9.61 1.12
N HIS A 114 2.76 8.43 0.70
CA HIS A 114 4.01 8.30 -0.04
C HIS A 114 4.01 9.16 -1.31
N LEU A 115 2.88 9.15 -2.03
CA LEU A 115 2.68 9.94 -3.26
C LEU A 115 2.35 11.42 -3.00
N ASN A 116 2.33 11.86 -1.72
CA ASN A 116 1.94 13.21 -1.30
C ASN A 116 0.50 13.61 -1.73
N ILE A 117 -0.40 12.64 -1.86
CA ILE A 117 -1.81 12.88 -2.11
C ILE A 117 -2.46 13.44 -0.84
N PRO A 118 -3.20 14.55 -0.91
CA PRO A 118 -3.85 15.14 0.25
C PRO A 118 -4.79 14.17 0.97
N VAL A 119 -4.65 14.01 2.28
CA VAL A 119 -5.52 13.12 3.08
C VAL A 119 -6.92 13.71 3.32
N LYS A 120 -7.13 14.99 3.08
CA LYS A 120 -8.46 15.63 3.13
C LYS A 120 -9.20 15.37 1.83
N PRO A 121 -10.39 14.72 1.84
CA PRO A 121 -11.08 14.32 0.60
C PRO A 121 -11.36 15.46 -0.38
N ASN A 122 -11.76 16.63 0.11
CA ASN A 122 -11.96 17.80 -0.76
C ASN A 122 -10.68 18.23 -1.48
N LYS A 123 -9.54 18.18 -0.79
CA LYS A 123 -8.25 18.54 -1.39
C LYS A 123 -7.74 17.48 -2.37
N ALA A 124 -8.02 16.21 -2.09
CA ALA A 124 -7.72 15.13 -3.02
C ALA A 124 -8.56 15.24 -4.31
N ILE A 125 -9.84 15.61 -4.21
CA ILE A 125 -10.68 15.85 -5.40
C ILE A 125 -10.21 17.09 -6.17
N GLU A 126 -9.89 18.20 -5.48
CA GLU A 126 -9.33 19.41 -6.13
C GLU A 126 -8.03 19.08 -6.89
N MET A 127 -7.18 18.21 -6.35
CA MET A 127 -5.94 17.78 -6.97
C MET A 127 -6.18 17.08 -8.32
N LEU A 128 -7.27 16.30 -8.46
CA LEU A 128 -7.58 15.59 -9.71
C LEU A 128 -7.72 16.52 -10.92
N ASN A 129 -8.06 17.78 -10.71
CA ASN A 129 -8.14 18.78 -11.77
C ASN A 129 -6.76 19.25 -12.28
N ARG A 130 -5.67 18.93 -11.54
CA ARG A 130 -4.30 19.37 -11.82
C ARG A 130 -3.29 18.23 -11.91
N CYS A 131 -3.78 16.98 -11.82
CA CYS A 131 -2.92 15.83 -11.79
C CYS A 131 -2.49 15.38 -13.18
N GLU A 132 -1.34 14.69 -13.21
CA GLU A 132 -0.84 13.96 -14.38
C GLU A 132 -0.52 12.53 -13.97
N PRO A 133 -0.64 11.56 -14.89
CA PRO A 133 -0.24 10.19 -14.61
C PRO A 133 1.28 10.06 -14.59
N ILE A 134 1.79 9.39 -13.57
CA ILE A 134 3.17 8.89 -13.51
C ILE A 134 3.16 7.37 -13.52
N CYS A 135 4.22 6.75 -14.07
CA CYS A 135 4.43 5.32 -13.95
C CYS A 135 5.06 5.01 -12.60
N VAL A 136 4.53 4.02 -11.92
CA VAL A 136 5.07 3.53 -10.65
C VAL A 136 5.21 2.02 -10.68
N ASP A 137 6.14 1.55 -9.89
CA ASP A 137 6.38 0.15 -9.64
C ASP A 137 5.30 -0.43 -8.72
N TYR A 138 5.11 -1.74 -8.77
CA TYR A 138 4.38 -2.50 -7.77
C TYR A 138 5.10 -3.81 -7.47
N GLY A 139 4.86 -4.37 -6.30
CA GLY A 139 5.43 -5.64 -5.91
C GLY A 139 4.47 -6.81 -6.07
N VAL A 140 5.03 -8.02 -6.14
CA VAL A 140 4.29 -9.29 -6.16
C VAL A 140 4.98 -10.27 -5.23
N ALA A 141 4.26 -10.83 -4.25
CA ALA A 141 4.71 -11.87 -3.35
C ALA A 141 3.85 -13.13 -3.55
N ASN A 142 4.42 -14.22 -4.06
CA ASN A 142 3.71 -15.46 -4.40
C ASN A 142 2.39 -15.22 -5.16
N GLY A 143 2.40 -14.31 -6.14
CA GLY A 143 1.23 -13.96 -6.94
C GLY A 143 0.32 -12.88 -6.32
N HIS A 144 0.52 -12.49 -5.09
CA HIS A 144 -0.22 -11.42 -4.42
C HIS A 144 0.44 -10.06 -4.67
N MET A 145 -0.28 -9.14 -5.29
CA MET A 145 0.19 -7.79 -5.59
C MET A 145 0.17 -6.91 -4.35
N PHE A 146 1.20 -6.08 -4.17
CA PHE A 146 1.23 -4.98 -3.21
C PHE A 146 1.71 -3.70 -3.88
N VAL A 147 1.22 -2.57 -3.41
CA VAL A 147 1.64 -1.24 -3.89
C VAL A 147 2.53 -0.52 -2.88
N SER A 148 2.36 -0.80 -1.60
CA SER A 148 3.13 -0.18 -0.51
C SER A 148 4.19 -1.12 0.04
N THR A 149 3.78 -2.07 0.85
CA THR A 149 4.69 -2.96 1.58
C THR A 149 4.11 -4.35 1.73
N CYS A 150 4.98 -5.34 1.84
CA CYS A 150 4.62 -6.65 2.36
C CYS A 150 5.65 -7.11 3.37
N GLY A 151 5.32 -8.08 4.22
CA GLY A 151 6.29 -8.50 5.23
C GLY A 151 5.81 -9.60 6.15
N THR A 152 6.74 -10.04 7.01
CA THR A 152 6.52 -11.11 7.98
C THR A 152 7.24 -10.79 9.29
N GLY A 153 6.88 -11.53 10.32
CA GLY A 153 7.41 -11.32 11.65
C GLY A 153 6.41 -10.58 12.52
N PHE A 154 6.91 -9.70 13.36
CA PHE A 154 6.07 -8.99 14.33
C PHE A 154 5.02 -8.08 13.66
N ASP A 155 5.34 -7.46 12.54
CA ASP A 155 4.41 -6.59 11.79
C ASP A 155 3.23 -7.37 11.22
N ALA A 156 3.46 -8.58 10.69
CA ALA A 156 2.39 -9.45 10.20
C ALA A 156 1.50 -9.97 11.34
N LEU A 157 2.08 -10.30 12.50
CA LEU A 157 1.34 -10.66 13.70
C LEU A 157 0.43 -9.52 14.17
N VAL A 158 0.96 -8.30 14.17
CA VAL A 158 0.22 -7.08 14.52
C VAL A 158 -0.92 -6.82 13.51
N ALA A 159 -0.67 -7.00 12.22
CA ALA A 159 -1.70 -6.86 11.19
C ALA A 159 -2.83 -7.89 11.37
N ASP A 160 -2.51 -9.15 11.66
CA ASP A 160 -3.47 -10.24 11.88
C ASP A 160 -4.38 -9.95 13.07
N GLN A 161 -3.82 -9.52 14.19
CA GLN A 161 -4.58 -9.16 15.38
C GLN A 161 -5.44 -7.91 15.18
N PHE A 162 -4.95 -6.96 14.39
CA PHE A 162 -5.71 -5.74 14.07
C PHE A 162 -6.96 -6.08 13.24
N ALA A 163 -6.83 -6.97 12.25
CA ALA A 163 -7.95 -7.42 11.43
C ALA A 163 -9.06 -8.09 12.25
N GLY A 164 -8.68 -8.84 13.32
CA GLY A 164 -9.63 -9.50 14.22
C GLY A 164 -10.23 -8.59 15.30
N SER A 165 -9.73 -7.37 15.49
CA SER A 165 -10.12 -6.52 16.61
C SER A 165 -11.15 -5.45 16.20
N ASN A 166 -12.39 -5.61 16.70
CA ASN A 166 -13.44 -4.56 16.66
C ASN A 166 -13.12 -3.35 17.58
N LYS A 167 -11.85 -3.04 17.89
CA LYS A 167 -11.49 -2.22 19.05
C LYS A 167 -10.93 -0.84 18.71
N ARG A 168 -11.53 -0.02 19.37
CA ARG A 168 -11.61 1.40 19.68
C ARG A 168 -10.33 1.91 20.33
N GLY A 169 -9.59 2.76 19.61
CA GLY A 169 -8.55 3.62 20.17
C GLY A 169 -7.13 3.17 19.88
N PHE A 170 -6.41 3.99 19.11
CA PHE A 170 -5.00 3.84 18.78
C PHE A 170 -4.10 3.59 20.01
N ALA A 171 -4.40 4.22 21.15
CA ALA A 171 -3.62 4.06 22.37
C ALA A 171 -3.72 2.64 22.99
N THR A 172 -4.92 2.06 23.03
CA THR A 172 -5.13 0.69 23.54
C THR A 172 -4.49 -0.34 22.61
N TYR A 173 -4.58 -0.11 21.30
CA TYR A 173 -3.92 -0.91 20.30
C TYR A 173 -2.39 -0.89 20.51
N MET A 174 -1.78 0.30 20.61
CA MET A 174 -0.35 0.43 20.81
C MET A 174 0.15 -0.24 22.11
N GLN A 175 -0.65 -0.18 23.19
CA GLN A 175 -0.33 -0.89 24.44
C GLN A 175 -0.31 -2.42 24.25
N ASN A 176 -1.23 -2.98 23.48
CA ASN A 176 -1.26 -4.41 23.21
C ASN A 176 -0.09 -4.83 22.32
N VAL A 177 0.19 -4.06 21.26
CA VAL A 177 1.35 -4.25 20.39
C VAL A 177 2.65 -4.27 21.21
N LEU A 178 2.84 -3.32 22.12
CA LEU A 178 4.02 -3.29 22.98
C LEU A 178 4.12 -4.51 23.90
N LYS A 179 3.02 -4.97 24.52
CA LYS A 179 3.03 -6.17 25.36
C LYS A 179 3.45 -7.41 24.58
N GLU A 180 2.94 -7.56 23.39
CA GLU A 180 3.27 -8.71 22.54
C GLU A 180 4.69 -8.65 21.98
N ALA A 181 5.19 -7.46 21.69
CA ALA A 181 6.57 -7.26 21.30
C ALA A 181 7.57 -7.85 22.31
N PHE A 182 7.27 -7.75 23.61
CA PHE A 182 8.13 -8.33 24.66
C PHE A 182 8.09 -9.87 24.72
N SER A 183 7.04 -10.50 24.24
CA SER A 183 6.89 -11.95 24.21
C SER A 183 7.26 -12.58 22.86
N TYR A 184 7.36 -11.77 21.82
CA TYR A 184 7.66 -12.24 20.47
C TYR A 184 9.09 -12.78 20.37
N LYS A 185 9.23 -13.97 19.76
CA LYS A 185 10.52 -14.59 19.52
C LYS A 185 10.96 -14.32 18.08
N PRO A 186 12.05 -13.56 17.88
CA PRO A 186 12.61 -13.32 16.56
C PRO A 186 12.95 -14.64 15.84
N GLN A 187 12.62 -14.71 14.56
CA GLN A 187 12.83 -15.89 13.72
C GLN A 187 14.06 -15.68 12.83
N THR A 188 14.62 -16.80 12.35
CA THR A 188 15.68 -16.78 11.34
C THR A 188 15.06 -16.85 9.96
N TYR A 189 15.49 -15.95 9.09
CA TYR A 189 15.07 -15.82 7.71
C TYR A 189 16.30 -15.92 6.80
N HIS A 190 16.16 -16.62 5.69
CA HIS A 190 17.17 -16.69 4.65
C HIS A 190 16.68 -15.95 3.40
N LEU A 191 17.48 -15.04 2.89
CA LEU A 191 17.16 -14.20 1.73
C LEU A 191 18.10 -14.57 0.59
N VAL A 192 17.54 -15.08 -0.51
CA VAL A 192 18.28 -15.54 -1.68
C VAL A 192 17.76 -14.87 -2.96
N GLY A 193 18.62 -14.25 -3.73
CA GLY A 193 18.30 -13.63 -5.02
C GLY A 193 18.97 -12.29 -5.22
N ASP A 194 19.02 -11.80 -6.45
CA ASP A 194 19.62 -10.53 -6.86
C ASP A 194 21.08 -10.32 -6.31
N GLY A 195 21.84 -11.42 -6.27
CA GLY A 195 23.22 -11.43 -5.72
C GLY A 195 23.32 -11.49 -4.20
N LEU A 196 22.20 -11.61 -3.50
CA LEU A 196 22.14 -11.81 -2.05
C LEU A 196 22.01 -13.30 -1.72
N ASP A 197 22.67 -13.72 -0.65
CA ASP A 197 22.58 -15.04 -0.02
C ASP A 197 22.93 -14.84 1.46
N VAL A 198 21.94 -14.46 2.26
CA VAL A 198 22.16 -14.00 3.63
C VAL A 198 21.09 -14.53 4.59
N SER A 199 21.54 -14.92 5.78
CA SER A 199 20.63 -15.33 6.87
C SER A 199 20.63 -14.27 7.96
N HIS A 200 19.44 -13.84 8.35
CA HIS A 200 19.23 -12.87 9.42
C HIS A 200 18.25 -13.39 10.47
N LYS A 201 18.61 -13.21 11.74
CA LYS A 201 17.66 -13.38 12.84
C LYS A 201 16.98 -12.03 13.08
N ALA A 202 15.73 -11.91 12.65
CA ALA A 202 15.00 -10.65 12.67
C ALA A 202 13.72 -10.71 13.50
N PHE A 203 13.37 -9.57 14.09
CA PHE A 203 12.11 -9.31 14.76
C PHE A 203 10.97 -9.12 13.73
N LEU A 204 11.26 -8.43 12.64
CA LEU A 204 10.42 -8.31 11.46
C LEU A 204 11.26 -8.12 10.19
N ILE A 205 10.67 -8.46 9.06
CA ILE A 205 11.19 -8.11 7.73
C ILE A 205 10.07 -7.48 6.93
N THR A 206 10.31 -6.25 6.43
CA THR A 206 9.40 -5.54 5.53
C THR A 206 10.05 -5.37 4.17
N PHE A 207 9.36 -5.76 3.13
CA PHE A 207 9.71 -5.52 1.72
C PHE A 207 8.91 -4.31 1.25
N ALA A 208 9.60 -3.20 1.01
CA ALA A 208 8.98 -1.90 0.80
C ALA A 208 9.15 -1.44 -0.65
N ASN A 209 8.04 -1.27 -1.36
CA ASN A 209 7.94 -0.52 -2.60
C ASN A 209 7.70 0.97 -2.30
N ALA A 210 6.88 1.28 -1.28
CA ALA A 210 6.64 2.62 -0.78
C ALA A 210 7.21 2.80 0.64
N ASN A 211 7.42 4.05 1.07
CA ASN A 211 8.23 4.37 2.23
C ASN A 211 7.57 4.16 3.60
N GLN A 212 6.26 3.84 3.66
CA GLN A 212 5.56 3.83 4.95
C GLN A 212 4.43 2.82 5.04
N TRP A 213 4.13 2.42 6.28
CA TRP A 213 2.98 1.59 6.62
C TRP A 213 1.65 2.38 6.70
N GLY A 214 1.72 3.70 6.71
CA GLY A 214 0.61 4.60 6.98
C GLY A 214 0.82 5.41 8.25
N TYR A 215 -0.09 6.35 8.55
CA TYR A 215 0.01 7.23 9.71
C TYR A 215 1.35 7.98 9.85
N GLU A 216 2.09 8.16 8.75
CA GLU A 216 3.44 8.74 8.74
C GLU A 216 4.50 7.86 9.42
N ALA A 217 4.22 6.57 9.60
CA ALA A 217 5.17 5.58 10.09
C ALA A 217 6.10 5.15 8.94
N LEU A 218 7.22 5.85 8.79
CA LEU A 218 8.18 5.72 7.69
C LEU A 218 9.14 4.55 7.96
N ILE A 219 8.74 3.34 7.55
CA ILE A 219 9.55 2.12 7.76
C ILE A 219 10.74 2.03 6.79
N ALA A 220 10.61 2.55 5.59
CA ALA A 220 11.65 2.57 4.57
C ALA A 220 11.77 3.98 3.98
N PRO A 221 12.37 4.96 4.71
CA PRO A 221 12.33 6.37 4.33
C PRO A 221 12.87 6.68 2.93
N LYS A 222 13.79 5.84 2.41
CA LYS A 222 14.46 6.00 1.11
C LYS A 222 13.80 5.21 -0.02
N ALA A 223 12.74 4.44 0.27
CA ALA A 223 12.03 3.66 -0.76
C ALA A 223 11.42 4.56 -1.83
N SER A 224 11.52 4.12 -3.07
CA SER A 224 11.02 4.81 -4.26
C SER A 224 10.19 3.88 -5.11
N VAL A 225 8.99 4.31 -5.49
CA VAL A 225 8.10 3.57 -6.39
C VAL A 225 8.46 3.70 -7.87
N GLN A 226 9.68 4.20 -8.20
CA GLN A 226 10.09 4.48 -9.58
C GLN A 226 11.54 4.06 -9.88
N ASP A 227 12.14 3.17 -9.07
CA ASP A 227 13.53 2.77 -9.26
C ASP A 227 13.72 1.27 -9.55
N GLY A 228 12.60 0.55 -9.69
CA GLY A 228 12.57 -0.87 -10.05
C GLY A 228 13.11 -1.79 -8.96
N LYS A 229 13.15 -1.35 -7.71
CA LYS A 229 13.68 -2.11 -6.56
C LYS A 229 12.76 -2.00 -5.36
N MET A 230 12.88 -2.97 -4.45
CA MET A 230 12.32 -2.87 -3.10
C MET A 230 13.43 -2.64 -2.08
N ASP A 231 13.14 -1.85 -1.07
CA ASP A 231 13.96 -1.76 0.13
C ASP A 231 13.54 -2.85 1.11
N ILE A 232 14.48 -3.68 1.53
CA ILE A 232 14.26 -4.77 2.48
C ILE A 232 14.74 -4.31 3.85
N MET A 233 13.80 -4.04 4.73
CA MET A 233 14.04 -3.53 6.07
C MET A 233 14.04 -4.69 7.06
N LEU A 234 15.19 -4.96 7.66
CA LEU A 234 15.38 -6.04 8.63
C LEU A 234 15.55 -5.43 10.03
N MET A 235 14.59 -5.63 10.89
CA MET A 235 14.69 -5.20 12.28
C MET A 235 15.33 -6.30 13.11
N SER A 236 16.43 -5.98 13.77
CA SER A 236 17.23 -6.96 14.51
C SER A 236 16.45 -7.61 15.68
N SER A 237 16.90 -8.78 16.09
CA SER A 237 16.31 -9.51 17.23
C SER A 237 16.39 -8.76 18.57
N HIS A 238 17.25 -7.76 18.68
CA HIS A 238 17.46 -6.96 19.89
C HIS A 238 16.72 -5.60 19.84
N ALA A 239 15.91 -5.36 18.81
CA ALA A 239 15.21 -4.09 18.58
C ALA A 239 14.35 -3.63 19.77
N ILE A 240 13.85 -4.58 20.56
CA ILE A 240 13.04 -4.29 21.73
C ILE A 240 13.77 -3.42 22.76
N LEU A 241 15.11 -3.56 22.85
CA LEU A 241 15.95 -2.74 23.73
C LEU A 241 16.01 -1.27 23.29
N GLY A 242 15.78 -1.02 22.00
CA GLY A 242 15.76 0.31 21.40
C GLY A 242 14.37 0.82 21.05
N SER A 243 13.29 0.19 21.51
CA SER A 243 11.91 0.42 21.04
C SER A 243 11.46 1.88 21.08
N ALA A 244 11.80 2.63 22.12
CA ALA A 244 11.46 4.06 22.21
C ALA A 244 12.20 4.90 21.15
N SER A 245 13.49 4.63 20.94
CA SER A 245 14.28 5.29 19.89
C SER A 245 13.80 4.91 18.48
N LEU A 246 13.48 3.64 18.26
CA LEU A 246 12.94 3.16 16.99
C LEU A 246 11.59 3.80 16.68
N ALA A 247 10.70 3.91 17.67
CA ALA A 247 9.43 4.59 17.48
C ALA A 247 9.62 6.07 17.09
N LEU A 248 10.51 6.81 17.77
CA LEU A 248 10.82 8.19 17.38
C LEU A 248 11.41 8.29 15.98
N ARG A 249 12.33 7.41 15.61
CA ARG A 249 12.96 7.38 14.28
C ARG A 249 11.98 6.99 13.18
N LEU A 250 11.02 6.11 13.46
CA LEU A 250 9.97 5.71 12.53
C LEU A 250 9.13 6.91 12.06
N PHE A 251 8.75 7.80 12.99
CA PHE A 251 7.99 9.01 12.66
C PHE A 251 8.89 10.17 12.19
N ALA A 252 10.17 10.16 12.53
CA ALA A 252 11.14 11.16 12.07
C ALA A 252 11.73 10.84 10.68
N GLY A 253 11.44 9.66 10.10
CA GLY A 253 11.98 9.25 8.80
C GLY A 253 13.48 8.95 8.83
N SER A 254 13.99 8.45 9.96
CA SER A 254 15.41 8.10 10.16
C SER A 254 15.59 6.72 10.80
N ILE A 255 14.64 5.82 10.59
CA ILE A 255 14.68 4.48 11.18
C ILE A 255 15.83 3.65 10.61
N ASP A 256 16.16 3.85 9.34
CA ASP A 256 17.26 3.23 8.61
C ASP A 256 18.67 3.66 9.12
N ASP A 257 18.75 4.76 9.88
CA ASP A 257 20.00 5.17 10.57
C ASP A 257 20.17 4.48 11.95
N SER A 258 19.26 3.60 12.32
CA SER A 258 19.34 2.87 13.59
C SER A 258 20.22 1.63 13.46
N HIS A 259 21.10 1.38 14.43
CA HIS A 259 21.90 0.15 14.51
C HIS A 259 21.05 -1.12 14.77
N PHE A 260 19.74 -0.98 14.99
CA PHE A 260 18.79 -2.09 15.07
C PHE A 260 18.14 -2.41 13.72
N MET A 261 18.46 -1.66 12.67
CA MET A 261 17.91 -1.84 11.33
C MET A 261 19.03 -2.11 10.34
N ASP A 262 18.88 -3.18 9.58
CA ASP A 262 19.68 -3.42 8.37
C ASP A 262 18.79 -3.16 7.15
N THR A 263 19.37 -2.57 6.11
CA THR A 263 18.66 -2.28 4.86
C THR A 263 19.37 -2.95 3.71
N LEU A 264 18.65 -3.79 2.98
CA LEU A 264 19.08 -4.38 1.71
C LEU A 264 18.20 -3.87 0.59
N ARG A 265 18.63 -4.05 -0.66
CA ARG A 265 17.84 -3.68 -1.84
C ARG A 265 17.90 -4.78 -2.88
N ALA A 266 16.75 -5.12 -3.45
CA ALA A 266 16.66 -6.13 -4.50
C ALA A 266 15.52 -5.81 -5.47
N LYS A 267 15.61 -6.37 -6.69
CA LYS A 267 14.50 -6.42 -7.65
C LYS A 267 13.63 -7.65 -7.42
N GLU A 268 14.29 -8.73 -7.03
CA GLU A 268 13.69 -10.05 -6.87
C GLU A 268 14.44 -10.83 -5.79
N ILE A 269 13.71 -11.44 -4.86
CA ILE A 269 14.26 -12.18 -3.72
C ILE A 269 13.33 -13.33 -3.35
N THR A 270 13.88 -14.44 -2.90
CA THR A 270 13.16 -15.49 -2.21
C THR A 270 13.45 -15.37 -0.72
N LEU A 271 12.40 -15.25 0.07
CA LEU A 271 12.44 -15.35 1.52
C LEU A 271 12.15 -16.80 1.91
N GLU A 272 13.09 -17.46 2.57
CA GLU A 272 12.93 -18.78 3.14
C GLU A 272 12.84 -18.69 4.67
N ARG A 273 11.93 -19.46 5.28
CA ARG A 273 11.70 -19.55 6.72
C ARG A 273 11.40 -20.98 7.13
N GLU A 274 11.48 -21.31 8.42
CA GLU A 274 11.35 -22.68 8.91
C GLU A 274 9.96 -23.28 8.64
N GLU A 275 8.88 -22.46 8.76
CA GLU A 275 7.50 -22.92 8.62
C GLU A 275 6.61 -21.84 7.99
N ALA A 276 5.41 -22.26 7.56
CA ALA A 276 4.35 -21.33 7.14
C ALA A 276 3.93 -20.47 8.33
N ALA A 277 3.78 -19.17 8.11
CA ALA A 277 3.49 -18.22 9.17
C ALA A 277 2.73 -17.00 8.64
N PRO A 278 2.22 -16.12 9.50
CA PRO A 278 1.59 -14.88 9.10
C PRO A 278 2.50 -14.03 8.19
N PHE A 279 1.86 -13.42 7.21
CA PHE A 279 2.44 -12.47 6.26
C PHE A 279 1.41 -11.37 6.03
N HIS A 280 1.84 -10.16 5.66
CA HIS A 280 0.89 -9.13 5.28
C HIS A 280 1.16 -8.59 3.86
N ILE A 281 0.11 -8.17 3.19
CA ILE A 281 0.13 -7.48 1.90
C ILE A 281 -0.58 -6.14 2.08
N ASP A 282 0.13 -5.01 1.98
CA ASP A 282 -0.40 -3.66 2.21
C ASP A 282 -1.18 -3.52 3.54
N GLY A 283 -0.75 -4.26 4.58
CA GLY A 283 -1.39 -4.29 5.89
C GLY A 283 -2.52 -5.31 6.04
N ASP A 284 -2.93 -6.00 4.97
CA ASP A 284 -3.93 -7.07 5.04
C ASP A 284 -3.22 -8.40 5.38
N PRO A 285 -3.57 -9.05 6.51
CA PRO A 285 -2.90 -10.27 6.96
C PRO A 285 -3.36 -11.48 6.16
N MET A 286 -2.43 -12.41 5.97
CA MET A 286 -2.68 -13.73 5.37
C MET A 286 -1.69 -14.76 5.88
N GLN A 287 -1.98 -16.03 5.66
CA GLN A 287 -1.01 -17.10 5.84
C GLN A 287 -0.26 -17.34 4.53
N MET A 288 1.06 -17.46 4.60
CA MET A 288 1.90 -17.84 3.47
C MET A 288 2.81 -19.02 3.82
N ASP A 289 3.23 -19.74 2.79
CA ASP A 289 4.18 -20.83 2.89
C ASP A 289 5.55 -20.38 3.42
N LYS A 290 6.42 -21.38 3.69
CA LYS A 290 7.78 -21.12 4.15
C LYS A 290 8.65 -20.41 3.13
N ASP A 291 8.40 -20.62 1.82
CA ASP A 291 9.16 -20.03 0.74
C ASP A 291 8.31 -18.99 0.02
N ILE A 292 8.75 -17.73 0.05
CA ILE A 292 8.01 -16.61 -0.52
C ILE A 292 8.89 -15.92 -1.56
N HIS A 293 8.46 -15.99 -2.81
CA HIS A 293 9.11 -15.30 -3.92
C HIS A 293 8.53 -13.89 -4.07
N ILE A 294 9.37 -12.88 -3.93
CA ILE A 294 8.98 -11.46 -3.94
C ILE A 294 9.73 -10.75 -5.04
N ARG A 295 9.03 -10.00 -5.88
CA ARG A 295 9.64 -9.25 -6.98
C ARG A 295 8.95 -7.92 -7.21
N ILE A 296 9.68 -6.96 -7.76
CA ILE A 296 9.14 -5.68 -8.26
C ILE A 296 8.82 -5.82 -9.75
N VAL A 297 7.71 -5.24 -10.15
CA VAL A 297 7.32 -5.03 -11.55
C VAL A 297 7.47 -3.55 -11.84
N PRO A 298 8.54 -3.15 -12.53
CA PRO A 298 8.81 -1.74 -12.78
C PRO A 298 7.80 -1.15 -13.76
N ASP A 299 7.48 0.13 -13.58
CA ASP A 299 6.56 0.91 -14.43
C ASP A 299 5.21 0.22 -14.70
N GLY A 300 4.75 -0.59 -13.75
CA GLY A 300 3.62 -1.48 -13.95
C GLY A 300 2.25 -0.86 -13.75
N LEU A 301 2.16 0.32 -13.12
CA LEU A 301 0.92 0.99 -12.78
C LEU A 301 1.02 2.50 -13.04
N ASN A 302 0.02 3.08 -13.71
CA ASN A 302 -0.11 4.53 -13.81
C ASN A 302 -0.88 5.09 -12.61
N VAL A 303 -0.36 6.15 -11.98
CA VAL A 303 -1.01 6.79 -10.84
C VAL A 303 -1.10 8.29 -11.06
N LEU A 304 -2.25 8.89 -10.75
CA LEU A 304 -2.48 10.33 -10.80
C LEU A 304 -1.84 11.02 -9.60
N VAL A 305 -0.91 11.92 -9.86
CA VAL A 305 -0.27 12.76 -8.84
C VAL A 305 -0.30 14.22 -9.24
N GLU A 306 -0.18 15.13 -8.28
CA GLU A 306 -0.11 16.55 -8.59
C GLU A 306 1.17 16.86 -9.37
N LYS A 307 1.05 17.61 -10.46
CA LYS A 307 2.20 18.09 -11.20
C LYS A 307 3.06 18.95 -10.31
N ARG A 308 4.30 18.53 -10.07
CA ARG A 308 5.30 19.40 -9.42
C ARG A 308 5.90 20.30 -10.47
N PHE A 309 5.68 21.61 -10.31
CA PHE A 309 6.32 22.66 -11.11
C PHE A 309 7.75 22.88 -10.65
#